data_a44634c379df3b49163fcf1725dab0a2
#
_entry.id   a44634c379df3b49163fcf1725dab0a2
#
_cell.length_a   1.000
_cell.length_b   1.000
_cell.length_c   1.000
_cell.angle_alpha   90.00
_cell.angle_beta   90.00
_cell.angle_gamma   90.00
#
_symmetry.space_group_name_H-M   'P 1'
#
loop_
_entity.id
_entity.type
_entity.pdbx_description
1 polymer ?
#
loop_
_entity_poly.entity_id
_entity_poly.type
_entity_poly.pdbx_seq_one_letter_code
_entity_poly.pdbx_strand_id
1 'polypeptide(L)'
;MKKSILFAAILCMSLASQAQKLPGYVIQYSQSFNGNTPANQNAILVYTNEKETFVSSEKEMKGLLMPPFERVVVERSGINTLLKIAKLKDGSLILTKDSLALSKQKFNATNETKTILGYPCKKVETSINSNKIEVWYTDKLGVKGAPTELGQDLGLVLEVIRNGNTRTFATKVEKVKTVPDQLKLKGNEKPYDELSYKDLIWKNRFIQIPVFRKERIRFSDDAKSDSILRFANGTVIVKKVKIPKIKTSDNVFVQLTEQSKGDAYDRTGSVFVIPAHKSQSFLDGMKNGMNTLPKYENGNGKSYQGVVKTASFEPIVELMRFFTPFGVKQFNYLQLKDKVWQDSVLYRQDISELADMLSEQEVYIGTFIGNYDKNGHEVSVELTIHPGFDAESKGTLKKTMSLFTTTNVMEMGGQEYGSMFDQEKGLTVAFHLDQDAKNVQLRYITTGHGGWGNGDEFVPKENRIFLNDSLRFKYTPWRNDCGSYRLSNPASGNFATGLSSSDLSRSNWCPGTVTPPIYIDLGDLKAGDHKMQVQIPQGAPEGTSFSSWNVTGTLLFD
;
A
#
# COMPACT_ATOMS: atom_id res chain seq x y z
N MET A 1 9.88 80.28 -60.93
CA MET A 1 10.43 79.11 -60.21
C MET A 1 9.40 78.65 -59.19
N LYS A 2 8.60 77.67 -59.51
CA LYS A 2 7.70 76.94 -58.57
C LYS A 2 7.82 75.45 -58.86
N LYS A 3 8.37 74.69 -57.93
CA LYS A 3 8.51 73.29 -57.97
C LYS A 3 7.21 72.61 -57.48
N SER A 4 6.56 71.88 -58.33
CA SER A 4 5.42 70.99 -57.95
C SER A 4 5.95 69.68 -57.38
N ILE A 5 5.53 69.32 -56.18
CA ILE A 5 5.81 68.05 -55.52
C ILE A 5 4.60 67.17 -55.75
N LEU A 6 4.82 66.08 -56.46
CA LEU A 6 3.83 64.99 -56.71
C LEU A 6 3.82 64.04 -55.52
N PHE A 7 2.72 63.93 -54.78
CA PHE A 7 2.52 62.98 -53.70
C PHE A 7 1.96 61.70 -54.26
N ALA A 8 2.75 60.63 -54.27
CA ALA A 8 2.29 59.29 -54.61
C ALA A 8 1.79 58.63 -53.31
N ALA A 9 0.49 58.41 -53.24
CA ALA A 9 -0.13 57.64 -52.16
C ALA A 9 0.07 56.12 -52.42
N ILE A 10 0.93 55.47 -51.66
CA ILE A 10 1.07 54.02 -51.67
C ILE A 10 -0.03 53.46 -50.77
N LEU A 11 -1.01 52.81 -51.37
CA LEU A 11 -2.08 52.07 -50.70
C LEU A 11 -1.53 50.72 -50.22
N CYS A 12 -1.11 50.62 -48.99
CA CYS A 12 -0.78 49.33 -48.37
C CYS A 12 -2.07 48.57 -48.10
N MET A 13 -2.43 47.63 -48.95
CA MET A 13 -3.40 46.60 -48.64
C MET A 13 -2.76 45.64 -47.64
N SER A 14 -3.12 45.78 -46.39
CA SER A 14 -2.87 44.79 -45.39
C SER A 14 -3.75 43.57 -45.66
N LEU A 15 -3.18 42.55 -46.32
CA LEU A 15 -3.74 41.20 -46.34
C LEU A 15 -3.68 40.65 -44.91
N ALA A 16 -4.73 40.91 -44.15
CA ALA A 16 -4.98 40.14 -42.95
C ALA A 16 -5.25 38.69 -43.40
N SER A 17 -4.23 37.84 -43.35
CA SER A 17 -4.41 36.42 -43.50
C SER A 17 -5.23 35.97 -42.27
N GLN A 18 -6.53 35.86 -42.42
CA GLN A 18 -7.34 35.05 -41.52
C GLN A 18 -6.77 33.63 -41.58
N ALA A 19 -6.05 33.23 -40.54
CA ALA A 19 -5.64 31.87 -40.39
C ALA A 19 -6.92 31.01 -40.39
N GLN A 20 -7.22 30.39 -41.50
CA GLN A 20 -8.36 29.51 -41.69
C GLN A 20 -8.20 28.40 -40.66
N LYS A 21 -9.06 28.37 -39.64
CA LYS A 21 -9.06 27.28 -38.66
C LYS A 21 -9.27 25.99 -39.44
N LEU A 22 -8.24 25.15 -39.49
CA LEU A 22 -8.28 23.86 -40.16
C LEU A 22 -9.41 23.02 -39.57
N PRO A 23 -10.26 22.40 -40.41
CA PRO A 23 -11.36 21.58 -39.92
C PRO A 23 -10.80 20.40 -39.15
N GLY A 24 -11.31 20.22 -37.92
CA GLY A 24 -11.03 19.05 -37.12
C GLY A 24 -12.11 18.00 -37.27
N TYR A 25 -11.84 16.85 -36.72
CA TYR A 25 -12.79 15.73 -36.63
C TYR A 25 -12.90 15.25 -35.22
N VAL A 26 -14.09 14.76 -34.81
CA VAL A 26 -14.30 13.91 -33.68
C VAL A 26 -14.72 12.52 -34.15
N ILE A 27 -14.03 11.52 -33.62
CA ILE A 27 -14.30 10.11 -33.91
C ILE A 27 -14.75 9.45 -32.65
N GLN A 28 -15.89 8.79 -32.67
CA GLN A 28 -16.39 7.98 -31.58
C GLN A 28 -16.04 6.51 -31.85
N TYR A 29 -15.48 5.84 -30.84
CA TYR A 29 -15.14 4.43 -30.91
C TYR A 29 -15.88 3.64 -29.85
N SER A 30 -16.21 2.41 -30.24
CA SER A 30 -16.71 1.36 -29.35
C SER A 30 -15.71 0.22 -29.25
N GLN A 31 -15.84 -0.61 -28.22
CA GLN A 31 -15.00 -1.79 -28.00
C GLN A 31 -15.88 -3.03 -27.94
N SER A 32 -15.39 -4.14 -28.48
CA SER A 32 -16.01 -5.44 -28.34
C SER A 32 -14.99 -6.52 -28.03
N PHE A 33 -15.42 -7.54 -27.30
CA PHE A 33 -14.64 -8.72 -27.00
C PHE A 33 -15.43 -9.97 -27.43
N ASN A 34 -14.80 -10.82 -28.25
CA ASN A 34 -15.45 -12.00 -28.87
C ASN A 34 -16.80 -11.64 -29.53
N GLY A 35 -16.86 -10.49 -30.21
CA GLY A 35 -18.06 -10.00 -30.87
C GLY A 35 -19.10 -9.34 -29.98
N ASN A 36 -18.96 -9.40 -28.65
CA ASN A 36 -19.89 -8.81 -27.70
C ASN A 36 -19.46 -7.37 -27.34
N THR A 37 -20.37 -6.42 -27.49
CA THR A 37 -20.19 -5.01 -27.08
C THR A 37 -20.95 -4.77 -25.78
N PRO A 38 -20.30 -4.36 -24.67
CA PRO A 38 -21.01 -4.06 -23.42
C PRO A 38 -22.02 -2.92 -23.58
N ALA A 39 -23.22 -3.07 -23.02
CA ALA A 39 -24.30 -2.10 -23.18
C ALA A 39 -23.99 -0.70 -22.58
N ASN A 40 -23.21 -0.64 -21.48
CA ASN A 40 -22.88 0.60 -20.75
C ASN A 40 -21.41 1.02 -20.98
N GLN A 41 -20.91 0.86 -22.18
CA GLN A 41 -19.52 1.18 -22.49
C GLN A 41 -19.26 2.68 -22.45
N ASN A 42 -18.10 3.06 -21.89
CA ASN A 42 -17.59 4.42 -22.00
C ASN A 42 -16.92 4.60 -23.37
N ALA A 43 -17.60 5.24 -24.32
CA ALA A 43 -17.09 5.44 -25.66
C ALA A 43 -15.79 6.25 -25.63
N ILE A 44 -14.80 5.83 -26.45
CA ILE A 44 -13.58 6.61 -26.68
C ILE A 44 -13.91 7.71 -27.68
N LEU A 45 -13.46 8.93 -27.40
CA LEU A 45 -13.60 10.10 -28.25
C LEU A 45 -12.23 10.60 -28.67
N VAL A 46 -11.98 10.63 -29.97
CA VAL A 46 -10.74 11.16 -30.54
C VAL A 46 -11.03 12.46 -31.27
N TYR A 47 -10.53 13.56 -30.74
CA TYR A 47 -10.55 14.87 -31.42
C TYR A 47 -9.22 15.04 -32.14
N THR A 48 -9.24 15.27 -33.45
CA THR A 48 -8.01 15.39 -34.24
C THR A 48 -8.10 16.44 -35.34
N ASN A 49 -6.97 17.09 -35.59
CA ASN A 49 -6.72 17.95 -36.73
C ASN A 49 -5.28 17.72 -37.25
N GLU A 50 -4.81 18.55 -38.16
CA GLU A 50 -3.44 18.40 -38.71
C GLU A 50 -2.33 18.59 -37.67
N LYS A 51 -2.58 19.35 -36.57
CA LYS A 51 -1.57 19.74 -35.60
C LYS A 51 -1.58 18.89 -34.33
N GLU A 52 -2.74 18.35 -33.99
CA GLU A 52 -2.90 17.71 -32.67
C GLU A 52 -3.99 16.64 -32.66
N THR A 53 -3.85 15.67 -31.78
CA THR A 53 -4.87 14.68 -31.48
C THR A 53 -5.05 14.58 -29.97
N PHE A 54 -6.30 14.52 -29.52
CA PHE A 54 -6.69 14.29 -28.12
C PHE A 54 -7.52 13.01 -28.04
N VAL A 55 -7.06 12.05 -27.26
CA VAL A 55 -7.81 10.82 -26.95
C VAL A 55 -8.43 10.98 -25.59
N SER A 56 -9.74 10.97 -25.53
CA SER A 56 -10.56 11.18 -24.35
C SER A 56 -11.68 10.13 -24.29
N SER A 57 -12.68 10.34 -23.46
CA SER A 57 -13.84 9.49 -23.38
C SER A 57 -15.13 10.28 -23.15
N GLU A 58 -16.27 9.64 -23.43
CA GLU A 58 -17.57 10.28 -23.22
C GLU A 58 -17.81 10.65 -21.75
N LYS A 59 -17.41 9.79 -20.81
CA LYS A 59 -17.54 10.09 -19.37
C LYS A 59 -16.64 11.25 -18.94
N GLU A 60 -15.44 11.37 -19.51
CA GLU A 60 -14.56 12.51 -19.24
C GLU A 60 -15.21 13.80 -19.74
N MET A 61 -15.73 13.80 -20.96
CA MET A 61 -16.37 14.96 -21.57
C MET A 61 -17.62 15.42 -20.82
N LYS A 62 -18.33 14.49 -20.19
CA LYS A 62 -19.49 14.77 -19.33
C LYS A 62 -19.12 15.10 -17.88
N GLY A 63 -17.83 15.09 -17.51
CA GLY A 63 -17.36 15.31 -16.13
C GLY A 63 -17.73 14.19 -15.16
N LEU A 64 -18.03 12.99 -15.67
CA LEU A 64 -18.43 11.81 -14.88
C LEU A 64 -17.26 10.87 -14.55
N LEU A 65 -16.08 11.14 -15.10
CA LEU A 65 -14.91 10.31 -14.86
C LEU A 65 -14.20 10.73 -13.58
N MET A 66 -14.09 9.78 -12.63
CA MET A 66 -13.45 10.03 -11.35
C MET A 66 -11.92 9.91 -11.46
N PRO A 67 -11.15 10.87 -10.93
CA PRO A 67 -9.70 10.77 -10.85
C PRO A 67 -9.23 9.59 -9.96
N PRO A 68 -8.02 9.04 -10.22
CA PRO A 68 -7.12 9.45 -11.29
C PRO A 68 -7.51 8.85 -12.64
N PHE A 69 -7.44 9.65 -13.68
CA PHE A 69 -7.61 9.18 -15.04
C PHE A 69 -6.60 9.86 -15.98
N GLU A 70 -6.34 9.21 -17.11
CA GLU A 70 -5.32 9.59 -18.06
C GLU A 70 -5.95 9.83 -19.43
N ARG A 71 -5.36 10.77 -20.18
CA ARG A 71 -5.63 10.98 -21.61
C ARG A 71 -4.33 11.08 -22.39
N VAL A 72 -4.42 10.75 -23.67
CA VAL A 72 -3.30 10.84 -24.60
C VAL A 72 -3.48 12.07 -25.48
N VAL A 73 -2.40 12.80 -25.68
CA VAL A 73 -2.33 13.92 -26.62
C VAL A 73 -1.14 13.69 -27.55
N VAL A 74 -1.32 13.98 -28.83
CA VAL A 74 -0.23 14.01 -29.81
C VAL A 74 -0.11 15.41 -30.37
N GLU A 75 1.06 16.00 -30.22
CA GLU A 75 1.42 17.27 -30.84
C GLU A 75 2.24 17.00 -32.12
N ARG A 76 1.90 17.68 -33.22
CA ARG A 76 2.52 17.53 -34.56
C ARG A 76 3.16 18.81 -35.08
N SER A 77 3.49 19.75 -34.19
CA SER A 77 4.22 20.97 -34.51
C SER A 77 5.72 20.73 -34.43
N GLY A 78 6.34 20.23 -35.50
CA GLY A 78 7.75 19.85 -35.53
C GLY A 78 7.97 18.34 -35.36
N ILE A 79 8.61 17.90 -34.28
CA ILE A 79 8.74 16.48 -33.95
C ILE A 79 7.42 16.02 -33.34
N ASN A 80 6.82 14.98 -33.91
CA ASN A 80 5.59 14.39 -33.38
C ASN A 80 5.85 13.83 -31.97
N THR A 81 5.22 14.44 -31.00
CA THR A 81 5.43 14.15 -29.57
C THR A 81 4.17 13.56 -28.95
N LEU A 82 4.31 12.41 -28.30
CA LEU A 82 3.28 11.80 -27.49
C LEU A 82 3.33 12.39 -26.08
N LEU A 83 2.20 12.89 -25.61
CA LEU A 83 2.01 13.31 -24.23
C LEU A 83 0.96 12.43 -23.55
N LYS A 84 1.20 12.08 -22.31
CA LYS A 84 0.21 11.49 -21.41
C LYS A 84 -0.08 12.49 -20.31
N ILE A 85 -1.35 12.77 -20.07
CA ILE A 85 -1.78 13.75 -19.08
C ILE A 85 -2.72 13.06 -18.13
N ALA A 86 -2.42 13.10 -16.84
CA ALA A 86 -3.30 12.57 -15.81
C ALA A 86 -3.88 13.68 -14.95
N LYS A 87 -5.17 13.53 -14.61
CA LYS A 87 -5.84 14.32 -13.58
C LYS A 87 -5.85 13.52 -12.30
N LEU A 88 -5.28 14.08 -11.22
CA LEU A 88 -5.20 13.47 -9.92
C LEU A 88 -6.43 13.82 -9.06
N LYS A 89 -6.63 13.13 -7.93
CA LYS A 89 -7.78 13.34 -7.01
C LYS A 89 -7.83 14.74 -6.40
N ASP A 90 -6.67 15.39 -6.22
CA ASP A 90 -6.57 16.78 -5.75
C ASP A 90 -6.86 17.83 -6.84
N GLY A 91 -7.23 17.38 -8.05
CA GLY A 91 -7.50 18.21 -9.21
C GLY A 91 -6.26 18.65 -9.98
N SER A 92 -5.04 18.34 -9.52
CA SER A 92 -3.81 18.66 -10.22
C SER A 92 -3.68 17.89 -11.53
N LEU A 93 -2.99 18.50 -12.50
CA LEU A 93 -2.65 17.88 -13.78
C LEU A 93 -1.15 17.62 -13.81
N ILE A 94 -0.78 16.38 -14.12
CA ILE A 94 0.60 15.96 -14.35
C ILE A 94 0.74 15.45 -15.78
N LEU A 95 1.92 15.57 -16.36
CA LEU A 95 2.19 15.10 -17.71
C LEU A 95 3.55 14.38 -17.80
N THR A 96 3.63 13.47 -18.76
CA THR A 96 4.90 12.97 -19.31
C THR A 96 4.87 13.08 -20.82
N LYS A 97 6.04 13.21 -21.46
CA LYS A 97 6.18 13.37 -22.90
C LYS A 97 7.29 12.48 -23.45
N ASP A 98 7.05 11.90 -24.62
CA ASP A 98 8.03 11.11 -25.37
C ASP A 98 7.98 11.49 -26.86
N SER A 99 9.04 12.16 -27.35
CA SER A 99 9.20 12.54 -28.75
C SER A 99 9.63 11.38 -29.65
N LEU A 100 10.00 10.24 -29.08
CA LEU A 100 10.41 9.04 -29.81
C LEU A 100 9.33 7.95 -29.86
N ALA A 101 8.27 8.08 -29.06
CA ALA A 101 7.24 7.05 -28.92
C ALA A 101 6.61 6.65 -30.24
N LEU A 102 6.31 7.62 -31.10
CA LEU A 102 5.63 7.36 -32.37
C LEU A 102 6.61 6.83 -33.43
N SER A 103 7.82 7.37 -33.53
CA SER A 103 8.84 6.94 -34.49
C SER A 103 9.39 5.54 -34.23
N LYS A 104 9.31 5.05 -32.99
CA LYS A 104 9.70 3.68 -32.60
C LYS A 104 8.66 2.62 -33.00
N GLN A 105 7.42 3.02 -33.36
CA GLN A 105 6.39 2.08 -33.74
C GLN A 105 6.70 1.51 -35.13
N LYS A 106 6.70 0.20 -35.24
CA LYS A 106 6.95 -0.50 -36.53
C LYS A 106 5.70 -1.26 -36.94
N PHE A 107 5.33 -1.10 -38.21
CA PHE A 107 4.19 -1.76 -38.80
C PHE A 107 4.58 -2.44 -40.10
N ASN A 108 4.02 -3.62 -40.33
CA ASN A 108 4.13 -4.35 -41.59
C ASN A 108 2.89 -4.06 -42.42
N ALA A 109 3.08 -3.47 -43.59
CA ALA A 109 1.97 -3.22 -44.52
C ALA A 109 1.44 -4.54 -45.11
N THR A 110 0.14 -4.60 -45.33
CA THR A 110 -0.51 -5.70 -46.05
C THR A 110 -1.20 -5.17 -47.30
N ASN A 111 -1.62 -6.07 -48.19
CA ASN A 111 -2.40 -5.71 -49.40
C ASN A 111 -3.92 -5.67 -49.14
N GLU A 112 -4.33 -5.89 -47.89
CA GLU A 112 -5.73 -5.96 -47.53
C GLU A 112 -6.35 -4.57 -47.43
N THR A 113 -7.54 -4.43 -47.97
CA THR A 113 -8.35 -3.21 -47.90
C THR A 113 -9.78 -3.54 -47.53
N LYS A 114 -10.45 -2.63 -46.85
CA LYS A 114 -11.90 -2.68 -46.58
C LYS A 114 -12.46 -1.28 -46.43
N THR A 115 -13.78 -1.16 -46.48
CA THR A 115 -14.46 0.11 -46.25
C THR A 115 -15.03 0.13 -44.84
N ILE A 116 -14.73 1.19 -44.05
CA ILE A 116 -15.27 1.43 -42.70
C ILE A 116 -15.94 2.81 -42.69
N LEU A 117 -17.21 2.89 -42.32
CA LEU A 117 -18.01 4.12 -42.33
C LEU A 117 -17.94 4.91 -43.63
N GLY A 118 -17.86 4.21 -44.78
CA GLY A 118 -17.74 4.81 -46.11
C GLY A 118 -16.31 5.24 -46.53
N TYR A 119 -15.31 5.06 -45.66
CA TYR A 119 -13.91 5.38 -45.95
C TYR A 119 -13.12 4.14 -46.34
N PRO A 120 -12.40 4.15 -47.49
CA PRO A 120 -11.49 3.06 -47.85
C PRO A 120 -10.31 3.03 -46.89
N CYS A 121 -10.06 1.87 -46.28
CA CYS A 121 -9.02 1.65 -45.32
C CYS A 121 -7.99 0.64 -45.79
N LYS A 122 -6.73 0.85 -45.39
CA LYS A 122 -5.60 -0.06 -45.54
C LYS A 122 -5.31 -0.74 -44.22
N LYS A 123 -4.79 -1.98 -44.25
CA LYS A 123 -4.37 -2.72 -43.09
C LYS A 123 -2.86 -2.70 -42.91
N VAL A 124 -2.43 -2.52 -41.65
CA VAL A 124 -1.07 -2.83 -41.21
C VAL A 124 -1.13 -3.74 -39.99
N GLU A 125 -0.06 -4.48 -39.78
CA GLU A 125 0.07 -5.41 -38.63
C GLU A 125 1.32 -5.10 -37.84
N THR A 126 1.25 -5.37 -36.54
CA THR A 126 2.39 -5.33 -35.61
C THR A 126 2.21 -6.35 -34.49
N SER A 127 3.29 -6.61 -33.75
CA SER A 127 3.23 -7.44 -32.55
C SER A 127 3.81 -6.67 -31.36
N ILE A 128 3.06 -6.61 -30.25
CA ILE A 128 3.47 -5.95 -29.01
C ILE A 128 3.29 -6.95 -27.87
N ASN A 129 4.38 -7.28 -27.16
CA ASN A 129 4.35 -8.23 -26.04
C ASN A 129 3.58 -9.51 -26.38
N SER A 130 3.95 -10.16 -27.48
CA SER A 130 3.32 -11.39 -28.04
C SER A 130 1.87 -11.23 -28.50
N ASN A 131 1.29 -10.05 -28.49
CA ASN A 131 -0.04 -9.82 -29.04
C ASN A 131 0.05 -9.40 -30.49
N LYS A 132 -0.67 -10.12 -31.37
CA LYS A 132 -0.89 -9.70 -32.75
C LYS A 132 -1.89 -8.54 -32.79
N ILE A 133 -1.53 -7.44 -33.45
CA ILE A 133 -2.37 -6.26 -33.57
C ILE A 133 -2.53 -5.92 -35.07
N GLU A 134 -3.78 -5.77 -35.50
CA GLU A 134 -4.16 -5.33 -36.83
C GLU A 134 -4.73 -3.91 -36.71
N VAL A 135 -4.25 -2.99 -37.57
CA VAL A 135 -4.68 -1.59 -37.55
C VAL A 135 -5.22 -1.24 -38.95
N TRP A 136 -6.45 -0.79 -38.97
CA TRP A 136 -7.13 -0.32 -40.18
C TRP A 136 -7.25 1.20 -40.18
N TYR A 137 -6.67 1.88 -41.14
CA TYR A 137 -6.64 3.33 -41.21
C TYR A 137 -6.97 3.86 -42.61
N THR A 138 -7.38 5.13 -42.68
CA THR A 138 -7.67 5.84 -43.92
C THR A 138 -6.87 7.12 -44.04
N ASP A 139 -6.43 7.47 -45.24
CA ASP A 139 -5.77 8.73 -45.58
C ASP A 139 -6.74 9.78 -46.18
N LYS A 140 -8.01 9.40 -46.38
CA LYS A 140 -9.00 10.22 -47.14
C LYS A 140 -9.43 11.50 -46.43
N LEU A 141 -9.19 11.63 -45.13
CA LEU A 141 -9.61 12.79 -44.35
C LEU A 141 -8.50 13.84 -44.14
N GLY A 142 -7.27 13.53 -44.54
CA GLY A 142 -6.13 14.44 -44.42
C GLY A 142 -5.68 14.69 -42.97
N VAL A 143 -6.20 13.94 -42.00
CA VAL A 143 -5.82 14.00 -40.59
C VAL A 143 -5.32 12.66 -40.11
N LYS A 144 -4.52 12.68 -39.05
CA LYS A 144 -4.01 11.49 -38.36
C LYS A 144 -4.62 11.39 -36.97
N GLY A 145 -4.76 10.17 -36.47
CA GLY A 145 -5.25 9.94 -35.12
C GLY A 145 -5.63 8.49 -34.89
N ALA A 146 -5.61 8.05 -33.66
CA ALA A 146 -5.97 6.68 -33.28
C ALA A 146 -6.65 6.68 -31.90
N PRO A 147 -7.44 5.63 -31.56
CA PRO A 147 -8.11 5.52 -30.26
C PRO A 147 -7.16 5.22 -29.09
N THR A 148 -5.88 4.95 -29.36
CA THR A 148 -4.83 4.67 -28.39
C THR A 148 -3.52 5.35 -28.80
N GLU A 149 -2.43 5.09 -28.10
CA GLU A 149 -1.08 5.54 -28.47
C GLU A 149 -0.58 4.92 -29.79
N LEU A 150 -1.14 3.78 -30.17
CA LEU A 150 -0.69 3.00 -31.32
C LEU A 150 -1.31 3.50 -32.62
N GLY A 151 -0.48 3.70 -33.62
CA GLY A 151 -0.91 4.06 -35.00
C GLY A 151 -1.24 5.53 -35.19
N GLN A 152 -0.85 6.41 -34.27
CA GLN A 152 -1.15 7.85 -34.34
C GLN A 152 -0.59 8.56 -35.58
N ASP A 153 0.43 8.01 -36.23
CA ASP A 153 1.08 8.59 -37.41
C ASP A 153 0.73 7.88 -38.74
N LEU A 154 -0.07 6.81 -38.72
CA LEU A 154 -0.45 6.06 -39.95
C LEU A 154 -1.39 6.86 -40.87
N GLY A 155 -2.40 7.44 -40.32
CA GLY A 155 -3.53 8.12 -40.91
C GLY A 155 -4.62 8.20 -39.87
N LEU A 156 -5.90 8.32 -40.24
CA LEU A 156 -6.99 8.18 -39.28
C LEU A 156 -7.32 6.69 -39.08
N VAL A 157 -6.98 6.16 -37.93
CA VAL A 157 -7.25 4.77 -37.56
C VAL A 157 -8.74 4.60 -37.26
N LEU A 158 -9.42 3.73 -37.99
CA LEU A 158 -10.84 3.47 -37.81
C LEU A 158 -11.11 2.14 -37.10
N GLU A 159 -10.14 1.23 -37.04
CA GLU A 159 -10.27 -0.02 -36.29
C GLU A 159 -8.91 -0.57 -35.86
N VAL A 160 -8.88 -1.09 -34.65
CA VAL A 160 -7.75 -1.84 -34.07
C VAL A 160 -8.27 -3.19 -33.58
N ILE A 161 -7.64 -4.28 -34.01
CA ILE A 161 -7.99 -5.65 -33.61
C ILE A 161 -6.78 -6.25 -32.91
N ARG A 162 -6.96 -6.76 -31.69
CA ARG A 162 -5.93 -7.44 -30.92
C ARG A 162 -6.28 -8.91 -30.80
N ASN A 163 -5.36 -9.78 -31.19
CA ASN A 163 -5.48 -11.25 -31.15
C ASN A 163 -6.76 -11.80 -31.83
N GLY A 164 -7.33 -11.05 -32.79
CA GLY A 164 -8.53 -11.44 -33.52
C GLY A 164 -9.84 -11.34 -32.72
N ASN A 165 -9.80 -11.09 -31.41
CA ASN A 165 -10.97 -11.17 -30.51
C ASN A 165 -11.33 -9.85 -29.81
N THR A 166 -10.38 -8.94 -29.63
CA THR A 166 -10.63 -7.62 -29.01
C THR A 166 -10.59 -6.55 -30.08
N ARG A 167 -11.69 -5.85 -30.29
CA ARG A 167 -11.82 -4.82 -31.31
C ARG A 167 -12.10 -3.46 -30.69
N THR A 168 -11.40 -2.43 -31.15
CA THR A 168 -11.75 -1.01 -30.94
C THR A 168 -12.04 -0.44 -32.31
N PHE A 169 -13.25 -0.01 -32.58
CA PHE A 169 -13.71 0.37 -33.90
C PHE A 169 -14.52 1.67 -33.87
N ALA A 170 -14.34 2.48 -34.93
CA ALA A 170 -15.07 3.73 -35.11
C ALA A 170 -16.56 3.44 -35.38
N THR A 171 -17.43 4.13 -34.67
CA THR A 171 -18.90 4.10 -34.84
C THR A 171 -19.41 5.37 -35.50
N LYS A 172 -18.65 6.49 -35.39
CA LYS A 172 -19.04 7.78 -35.94
C LYS A 172 -17.81 8.62 -36.26
N VAL A 173 -17.87 9.40 -37.36
CA VAL A 173 -16.88 10.42 -37.73
C VAL A 173 -17.62 11.71 -38.07
N GLU A 174 -17.33 12.79 -37.36
CA GLU A 174 -17.99 14.09 -37.55
C GLU A 174 -16.95 15.22 -37.67
N LYS A 175 -17.25 16.22 -38.50
CA LYS A 175 -16.46 17.45 -38.55
C LYS A 175 -16.74 18.34 -37.34
N VAL A 176 -15.70 18.89 -36.76
CA VAL A 176 -15.79 19.87 -35.67
C VAL A 176 -15.00 21.12 -35.99
N LYS A 177 -15.47 22.26 -35.51
CA LYS A 177 -14.81 23.56 -35.75
C LYS A 177 -13.62 23.77 -34.78
N THR A 178 -13.72 23.24 -33.55
CA THR A 178 -12.70 23.43 -32.51
C THR A 178 -12.64 22.21 -31.60
N VAL A 179 -11.47 21.95 -31.03
CA VAL A 179 -11.31 21.02 -29.91
C VAL A 179 -11.93 21.65 -28.67
N PRO A 180 -12.67 20.88 -27.84
CA PRO A 180 -13.20 21.37 -26.58
C PRO A 180 -12.11 21.92 -25.65
N ASP A 181 -12.36 23.06 -25.01
CA ASP A 181 -11.36 23.75 -24.19
C ASP A 181 -10.89 22.92 -22.98
N GLN A 182 -11.74 22.05 -22.48
CA GLN A 182 -11.39 21.14 -21.37
C GLN A 182 -10.33 20.09 -21.73
N LEU A 183 -10.07 19.84 -23.02
CA LEU A 183 -9.03 18.93 -23.49
C LEU A 183 -7.70 19.65 -23.74
N LYS A 184 -7.73 20.95 -23.95
CA LYS A 184 -6.53 21.74 -24.26
C LYS A 184 -5.58 21.79 -23.08
N LEU A 185 -4.28 21.81 -23.37
CA LEU A 185 -3.24 22.06 -22.38
C LEU A 185 -3.38 23.49 -21.87
N LYS A 186 -3.29 23.66 -20.55
CA LYS A 186 -3.38 24.97 -19.89
C LYS A 186 -2.02 25.57 -19.60
N GLY A 187 -0.93 24.83 -19.79
CA GLY A 187 0.44 25.24 -19.51
C GLY A 187 0.83 25.20 -18.03
N ASN A 188 -0.07 24.71 -17.17
CA ASN A 188 0.19 24.52 -15.72
C ASN A 188 0.36 23.04 -15.34
N GLU A 189 0.38 22.13 -16.30
CA GLU A 189 0.64 20.72 -16.10
C GLU A 189 2.09 20.54 -15.65
N LYS A 190 2.28 19.78 -14.55
CA LYS A 190 3.61 19.50 -14.01
C LYS A 190 4.27 18.37 -14.80
N PRO A 191 5.45 18.59 -15.41
CA PRO A 191 6.15 17.56 -16.15
C PRO A 191 6.86 16.58 -15.21
N TYR A 192 6.81 15.29 -15.57
CA TYR A 192 7.49 14.20 -14.88
C TYR A 192 8.15 13.27 -15.91
N ASP A 193 9.20 12.56 -15.51
CA ASP A 193 9.67 11.40 -16.24
C ASP A 193 8.60 10.30 -16.22
N GLU A 194 8.69 9.35 -17.17
CA GLU A 194 7.64 8.35 -17.35
C GLU A 194 7.42 7.47 -16.11
N LEU A 195 8.49 7.11 -15.41
CA LEU A 195 8.41 6.23 -14.23
C LEU A 195 7.77 6.95 -13.05
N SER A 196 8.21 8.18 -12.76
CA SER A 196 7.62 9.03 -11.73
C SER A 196 6.15 9.37 -12.01
N TYR A 197 5.80 9.62 -13.27
CA TYR A 197 4.43 9.85 -13.71
C TYR A 197 3.53 8.64 -13.42
N LYS A 198 3.98 7.43 -13.79
CA LYS A 198 3.24 6.18 -13.52
C LYS A 198 3.10 5.91 -12.01
N ASP A 199 4.15 6.14 -11.24
CA ASP A 199 4.14 5.97 -9.78
C ASP A 199 3.13 6.92 -9.10
N LEU A 200 3.06 8.18 -9.53
CA LEU A 200 2.10 9.15 -9.01
C LEU A 200 0.65 8.74 -9.32
N ILE A 201 0.36 8.29 -10.53
CA ILE A 201 -0.97 7.77 -10.89
C ILE A 201 -1.31 6.55 -10.03
N TRP A 202 -0.37 5.62 -9.89
CA TRP A 202 -0.56 4.42 -9.06
C TRP A 202 -0.89 4.80 -7.63
N LYS A 203 -0.08 5.65 -7.00
CA LYS A 203 -0.28 6.13 -5.62
C LYS A 203 -1.59 6.90 -5.44
N ASN A 204 -2.06 7.56 -6.49
CA ASN A 204 -3.31 8.32 -6.44
C ASN A 204 -4.58 7.44 -6.50
N ARG A 205 -4.46 6.13 -6.80
CA ARG A 205 -5.60 5.20 -6.84
C ARG A 205 -6.11 4.83 -5.45
N PHE A 206 -5.25 4.88 -4.42
CA PHE A 206 -5.58 4.52 -3.05
C PHE A 206 -5.37 5.69 -2.10
N ILE A 207 -5.83 5.55 -0.85
CA ILE A 207 -5.66 6.56 0.19
C ILE A 207 -4.38 6.23 0.95
N GLN A 208 -3.48 7.21 1.06
CA GLN A 208 -2.26 7.13 1.87
C GLN A 208 -2.45 7.95 3.15
N ILE A 209 -2.16 7.35 4.27
CA ILE A 209 -2.26 7.98 5.60
C ILE A 209 -0.89 7.86 6.27
N PRO A 210 -0.03 8.89 6.15
CA PRO A 210 1.27 8.88 6.78
C PRO A 210 1.12 9.01 8.30
N VAL A 211 1.67 8.04 9.03
CA VAL A 211 1.74 8.04 10.48
C VAL A 211 3.04 8.68 10.94
N PHE A 212 4.17 8.07 10.56
CA PHE A 212 5.51 8.57 10.85
C PHE A 212 6.33 8.72 9.56
N ARG A 213 7.20 9.74 9.51
CA ARG A 213 8.10 10.00 8.39
C ARG A 213 9.52 10.20 8.91
N LYS A 214 10.40 9.19 8.71
CA LYS A 214 11.80 9.19 9.14
C LYS A 214 11.96 9.56 10.62
N GLU A 215 11.08 9.01 11.47
CA GLU A 215 11.13 9.23 12.90
C GLU A 215 12.14 8.32 13.57
N ARG A 216 12.84 8.86 14.57
CA ARG A 216 13.80 8.10 15.36
C ARG A 216 13.12 7.38 16.52
N ILE A 217 13.41 6.09 16.64
CA ILE A 217 13.11 5.26 17.81
C ILE A 217 14.46 4.87 18.39
N ARG A 218 14.82 5.49 19.52
CA ARG A 218 16.14 5.33 20.14
C ARG A 218 16.05 5.48 21.65
N PHE A 219 16.98 4.87 22.35
CA PHE A 219 17.06 4.99 23.82
C PHE A 219 17.63 6.37 24.20
N SER A 220 16.77 7.37 24.23
CA SER A 220 17.09 8.75 24.60
C SER A 220 15.82 9.58 24.81
N ASP A 221 15.79 10.39 25.87
CA ASP A 221 14.67 11.28 26.23
C ASP A 221 14.74 12.67 25.56
N ASP A 222 15.74 12.93 24.70
CA ASP A 222 16.05 14.26 24.21
C ASP A 222 15.17 14.74 23.04
N ALA A 223 14.38 13.85 22.42
CA ALA A 223 13.54 14.19 21.28
C ALA A 223 12.14 14.62 21.74
N LYS A 224 11.76 15.87 21.47
CA LYS A 224 10.43 16.43 21.75
C LYS A 224 9.73 16.82 20.44
N SER A 225 8.42 16.63 20.37
CA SER A 225 7.57 17.06 19.29
C SER A 225 6.14 17.28 19.80
N ASP A 226 5.45 18.30 19.30
CA ASP A 226 4.06 18.58 19.70
C ASP A 226 3.06 17.57 19.11
N SER A 227 3.43 16.89 18.01
CA SER A 227 2.55 15.97 17.28
C SER A 227 2.87 14.49 17.51
N ILE A 228 4.02 14.16 18.11
CA ILE A 228 4.48 12.79 18.34
C ILE A 228 4.79 12.64 19.83
N LEU A 229 4.04 11.76 20.49
CA LEU A 229 4.28 11.40 21.87
C LEU A 229 5.42 10.37 21.91
N ARG A 230 6.31 10.50 22.91
CA ARG A 230 7.44 9.60 23.13
C ARG A 230 7.40 9.05 24.55
N PHE A 231 7.60 7.74 24.66
CA PHE A 231 7.54 7.02 25.93
C PHE A 231 8.70 6.03 26.03
N ALA A 232 8.86 5.46 27.23
CA ALA A 232 9.83 4.41 27.48
C ALA A 232 11.24 4.80 27.01
N ASN A 233 11.73 5.97 27.44
CA ASN A 233 13.03 6.53 27.03
C ASN A 233 13.20 6.61 25.49
N GLY A 234 12.11 6.93 24.77
CA GLY A 234 12.14 7.13 23.31
C GLY A 234 12.05 5.85 22.47
N THR A 235 11.91 4.67 23.08
CA THR A 235 11.75 3.39 22.36
C THR A 235 10.34 3.18 21.83
N VAL A 236 9.38 4.01 22.26
CA VAL A 236 7.98 4.03 21.78
C VAL A 236 7.63 5.42 21.29
N ILE A 237 7.08 5.49 20.08
CA ILE A 237 6.49 6.70 19.53
C ILE A 237 5.01 6.48 19.24
N VAL A 238 4.16 7.47 19.53
CA VAL A 238 2.71 7.39 19.34
C VAL A 238 2.20 8.69 18.71
N LYS A 239 1.28 8.55 17.75
CA LYS A 239 0.63 9.68 17.09
C LYS A 239 -0.86 9.46 16.96
N LYS A 240 -1.65 10.52 17.12
CA LYS A 240 -3.07 10.53 16.85
C LYS A 240 -3.29 10.72 15.35
N VAL A 241 -4.09 9.85 14.74
CA VAL A 241 -4.32 9.81 13.29
C VAL A 241 -5.81 9.70 13.02
N LYS A 242 -6.30 10.51 12.08
CA LYS A 242 -7.68 10.42 11.59
C LYS A 242 -7.76 9.47 10.41
N ILE A 243 -8.60 8.46 10.52
CA ILE A 243 -8.83 7.46 9.48
C ILE A 243 -10.16 7.78 8.78
N PRO A 244 -10.20 7.83 7.44
CA PRO A 244 -11.45 8.01 6.70
C PRO A 244 -12.31 6.73 6.77
N LYS A 245 -13.51 6.81 6.19
CA LYS A 245 -14.40 5.65 6.05
C LYS A 245 -13.74 4.55 5.25
N ILE A 246 -13.75 3.34 5.79
CA ILE A 246 -13.31 2.10 5.15
C ILE A 246 -14.55 1.29 4.79
N LYS A 247 -14.65 0.82 3.55
CA LYS A 247 -15.73 -0.04 3.09
C LYS A 247 -15.34 -1.50 3.27
N THR A 248 -16.34 -2.37 3.31
CA THR A 248 -16.13 -3.84 3.42
C THR A 248 -15.35 -4.44 2.25
N SER A 249 -15.37 -3.78 1.08
CA SER A 249 -14.62 -4.19 -0.10
C SER A 249 -13.19 -3.64 -0.15
N ASP A 250 -12.83 -2.72 0.74
CA ASP A 250 -11.51 -2.09 0.73
C ASP A 250 -10.48 -2.99 1.41
N ASN A 251 -9.24 -2.98 0.88
CA ASN A 251 -8.12 -3.60 1.55
C ASN A 251 -7.29 -2.53 2.28
N VAL A 252 -6.92 -2.82 3.51
CA VAL A 252 -6.12 -1.93 4.36
C VAL A 252 -4.78 -2.58 4.67
N PHE A 253 -3.70 -1.83 4.43
CA PHE A 253 -2.35 -2.30 4.74
C PHE A 253 -1.65 -1.32 5.67
N VAL A 254 -0.88 -1.85 6.60
CA VAL A 254 0.16 -1.11 7.30
C VAL A 254 1.49 -1.40 6.63
N GLN A 255 2.27 -0.36 6.39
CA GLN A 255 3.60 -0.44 5.81
C GLN A 255 4.59 0.31 6.68
N LEU A 256 5.74 -0.30 6.94
CA LEU A 256 6.83 0.28 7.70
C LEU A 256 8.14 0.10 6.93
N THR A 257 8.88 1.17 6.74
CA THR A 257 10.28 1.12 6.32
C THR A 257 11.13 1.39 7.55
N GLU A 258 12.07 0.50 7.84
CA GLU A 258 12.99 0.60 8.97
C GLU A 258 14.42 0.61 8.47
N GLN A 259 15.26 1.40 9.12
CA GLN A 259 16.71 1.43 8.93
C GLN A 259 17.39 1.57 10.28
N SER A 260 18.29 0.64 10.62
CA SER A 260 19.15 0.82 11.78
C SER A 260 20.10 2.01 11.59
N LYS A 261 20.28 2.78 12.64
CA LYS A 261 21.21 3.93 12.70
C LYS A 261 22.36 3.72 13.69
N GLY A 262 22.39 2.56 14.33
CA GLY A 262 23.43 2.23 15.29
C GLY A 262 23.22 0.90 16.01
N ASP A 263 21.98 0.54 16.28
CA ASP A 263 21.68 -0.75 16.92
C ASP A 263 21.98 -1.91 15.96
N ALA A 264 22.79 -2.83 16.41
CA ALA A 264 23.27 -3.96 15.62
C ALA A 264 22.44 -5.24 15.85
N TYR A 265 21.42 -5.22 16.72
CA TYR A 265 20.69 -6.42 17.13
C TYR A 265 19.32 -6.54 16.47
N ASP A 266 18.83 -7.77 16.40
CA ASP A 266 17.52 -8.17 15.91
C ASP A 266 16.43 -7.91 16.96
N ARG A 267 15.92 -6.70 17.00
CA ARG A 267 14.95 -6.25 18.00
C ARG A 267 13.52 -6.59 17.64
N THR A 268 12.75 -6.97 18.66
CA THR A 268 11.28 -7.02 18.53
C THR A 268 10.74 -5.62 18.26
N GLY A 269 9.91 -5.52 17.21
CA GLY A 269 9.18 -4.31 16.88
C GLY A 269 7.68 -4.57 16.73
N SER A 270 6.87 -3.55 17.00
CA SER A 270 5.42 -3.62 16.82
C SER A 270 4.89 -2.29 16.32
N VAL A 271 3.99 -2.33 15.32
CA VAL A 271 3.07 -1.24 15.01
C VAL A 271 1.72 -1.62 15.60
N PHE A 272 1.15 -0.76 16.40
CA PHE A 272 -0.07 -1.07 17.16
C PHE A 272 -1.04 0.11 17.19
N VAL A 273 -2.31 -0.19 17.43
CA VAL A 273 -3.36 0.79 17.72
C VAL A 273 -3.76 0.65 19.19
N ILE A 274 -4.07 1.78 19.83
CA ILE A 274 -4.52 1.84 21.22
C ILE A 274 -6.03 2.02 21.22
N PRO A 275 -6.83 1.01 21.62
CA PRO A 275 -8.26 1.17 21.84
C PRO A 275 -8.52 2.24 22.92
N ALA A 276 -9.38 3.22 22.62
CA ALA A 276 -9.64 4.36 23.50
C ALA A 276 -11.14 4.57 23.82
N HIS A 277 -11.98 3.55 23.54
CA HIS A 277 -13.43 3.62 23.78
C HIS A 277 -13.84 3.19 25.20
N LYS A 278 -12.92 2.65 26.00
CA LYS A 278 -13.12 2.32 27.42
C LYS A 278 -12.74 3.48 28.32
N SER A 279 -13.14 3.42 29.59
CA SER A 279 -12.79 4.46 30.58
C SER A 279 -11.30 4.57 30.89
N GLN A 280 -10.53 3.53 30.58
CA GLN A 280 -9.07 3.50 30.68
C GLN A 280 -8.47 2.92 29.40
N SER A 281 -7.39 3.51 28.91
CA SER A 281 -6.64 3.09 27.75
C SER A 281 -5.18 2.77 28.08
N PHE A 282 -4.49 2.09 27.21
CA PHE A 282 -3.05 1.84 27.37
C PHE A 282 -2.23 3.15 27.37
N LEU A 283 -2.75 4.20 26.68
CA LEU A 283 -2.13 5.53 26.67
C LEU A 283 -2.09 6.16 28.07
N ASP A 284 -3.08 5.86 28.92
CA ASP A 284 -3.10 6.35 30.30
C ASP A 284 -1.95 5.75 31.11
N GLY A 285 -1.67 4.46 30.92
CA GLY A 285 -0.49 3.82 31.51
C GLY A 285 0.83 4.37 30.99
N MET A 286 0.91 4.65 29.68
CA MET A 286 2.09 5.30 29.10
C MET A 286 2.37 6.68 29.71
N LYS A 287 1.32 7.46 29.97
CA LYS A 287 1.42 8.82 30.54
C LYS A 287 1.64 8.85 32.05
N ASN A 288 0.97 7.96 32.78
CA ASN A 288 0.86 8.01 34.24
C ASN A 288 1.65 6.90 34.96
N GLY A 289 2.32 6.04 34.18
CA GLY A 289 3.07 4.88 34.69
C GLY A 289 2.29 3.57 34.53
N MET A 290 3.00 2.51 34.15
CA MET A 290 2.40 1.21 33.81
C MET A 290 1.62 0.58 34.99
N ASN A 291 2.03 0.88 36.25
CA ASN A 291 1.35 0.39 37.45
C ASN A 291 -0.09 0.88 37.60
N THR A 292 -0.52 1.89 36.83
CA THR A 292 -1.90 2.40 36.85
C THR A 292 -2.85 1.52 36.01
N LEU A 293 -2.31 0.67 35.13
CA LEU A 293 -3.11 -0.22 34.30
C LEU A 293 -3.58 -1.46 35.08
N PRO A 294 -4.66 -2.12 34.61
CA PRO A 294 -5.09 -3.40 35.17
C PRO A 294 -3.96 -4.41 35.15
N LYS A 295 -3.82 -5.15 36.24
CA LYS A 295 -2.76 -6.13 36.45
C LYS A 295 -3.31 -7.53 36.29
N TYR A 296 -2.52 -8.39 35.62
CA TYR A 296 -2.77 -9.82 35.55
C TYR A 296 -1.77 -10.56 36.41
N GLU A 297 -2.25 -11.51 37.21
CA GLU A 297 -1.45 -12.35 38.08
C GLU A 297 -1.89 -13.81 37.94
N ASN A 298 -0.94 -14.70 37.83
CA ASN A 298 -1.22 -16.14 37.70
C ASN A 298 -0.64 -16.97 38.86
N GLY A 299 -0.13 -16.32 39.88
CA GLY A 299 0.42 -16.99 41.06
C GLY A 299 1.94 -17.21 41.03
N ASN A 300 2.65 -16.71 39.98
CA ASN A 300 4.11 -16.82 39.89
C ASN A 300 4.87 -15.69 40.62
N GLY A 301 4.14 -14.85 41.37
CA GLY A 301 4.73 -13.73 42.14
C GLY A 301 4.99 -12.47 41.31
N LYS A 302 4.65 -12.48 40.02
CA LYS A 302 4.78 -11.33 39.12
C LYS A 302 3.41 -10.73 38.78
N SER A 303 3.44 -9.43 38.47
CA SER A 303 2.26 -8.65 38.11
C SER A 303 2.46 -8.04 36.74
N TYR A 304 1.59 -8.36 35.78
CA TYR A 304 1.69 -8.01 34.35
C TYR A 304 0.70 -6.91 34.00
N GLN A 305 1.20 -5.73 33.63
CA GLN A 305 0.38 -4.54 33.44
C GLN A 305 -0.22 -4.46 32.04
N GLY A 306 -1.54 -4.22 31.94
CA GLY A 306 -2.23 -3.93 30.69
C GLY A 306 -2.26 -5.08 29.67
N VAL A 307 -2.15 -6.35 30.14
CA VAL A 307 -2.05 -7.51 29.23
C VAL A 307 -3.39 -8.14 28.90
N VAL A 308 -4.42 -8.02 29.74
CA VAL A 308 -5.74 -8.63 29.50
C VAL A 308 -6.84 -7.60 29.51
N LYS A 309 -7.90 -7.87 28.73
CA LYS A 309 -9.14 -7.11 28.73
C LYS A 309 -9.82 -7.17 30.11
N THR A 310 -10.40 -6.05 30.49
CA THR A 310 -11.31 -5.93 31.65
C THR A 310 -12.59 -5.18 31.23
N ALA A 311 -13.52 -4.98 32.13
CA ALA A 311 -14.71 -4.18 31.85
C ALA A 311 -14.36 -2.72 31.44
N SER A 312 -13.31 -2.16 32.03
CA SER A 312 -12.89 -0.76 31.85
C SER A 312 -11.69 -0.57 30.91
N PHE A 313 -11.09 -1.64 30.39
CA PHE A 313 -9.82 -1.59 29.65
C PHE A 313 -9.76 -2.62 28.53
N GLU A 314 -9.16 -2.25 27.41
CA GLU A 314 -8.73 -3.17 26.35
C GLU A 314 -7.25 -2.97 26.03
N PRO A 315 -6.46 -4.07 25.88
CA PRO A 315 -5.06 -4.00 25.50
C PRO A 315 -4.86 -3.40 24.11
N ILE A 316 -3.64 -3.01 23.80
CA ILE A 316 -3.26 -2.61 22.44
C ILE A 316 -3.53 -3.74 21.44
N VAL A 317 -3.84 -3.38 20.20
CA VAL A 317 -3.98 -4.32 19.09
C VAL A 317 -2.81 -4.15 18.14
N GLU A 318 -2.03 -5.19 17.97
CA GLU A 318 -0.93 -5.17 17.01
C GLU A 318 -1.44 -5.19 15.58
N LEU A 319 -1.12 -4.15 14.82
CA LEU A 319 -1.32 -4.09 13.38
C LEU A 319 -0.27 -4.93 12.67
N MET A 320 0.98 -4.89 13.17
CA MET A 320 2.10 -5.64 12.60
C MET A 320 3.16 -5.90 13.66
N ARG A 321 3.58 -7.17 13.81
CA ARG A 321 4.79 -7.56 14.52
C ARG A 321 5.92 -7.74 13.54
N PHE A 322 7.05 -7.08 13.78
CA PHE A 322 8.23 -7.17 12.94
C PHE A 322 9.49 -7.32 13.77
N PHE A 323 10.57 -7.72 13.13
CA PHE A 323 11.87 -7.84 13.75
C PHE A 323 12.89 -7.08 12.94
N THR A 324 13.71 -6.25 13.61
CA THR A 324 14.75 -5.52 12.90
C THR A 324 15.82 -6.48 12.36
N PRO A 325 16.56 -6.09 11.32
CA PRO A 325 17.67 -6.89 10.83
C PRO A 325 18.74 -7.09 11.89
N PHE A 326 19.45 -8.23 11.82
CA PHE A 326 20.57 -8.52 12.66
C PHE A 326 21.89 -8.02 12.01
N GLY A 327 22.59 -7.17 12.74
CA GLY A 327 23.79 -6.49 12.27
C GLY A 327 23.46 -5.25 11.45
N VAL A 328 24.42 -4.34 11.41
CA VAL A 328 24.30 -3.06 10.72
C VAL A 328 25.26 -3.05 9.55
N LYS A 329 24.78 -2.78 8.35
CA LYS A 329 25.57 -2.76 7.11
C LYS A 329 26.85 -1.91 7.25
N GLN A 330 26.72 -0.74 7.87
CA GLN A 330 27.84 0.20 8.05
C GLN A 330 28.99 -0.35 8.89
N PHE A 331 28.76 -1.40 9.69
CA PHE A 331 29.78 -2.04 10.51
C PHE A 331 30.27 -3.38 9.94
N ASN A 332 29.74 -3.81 8.80
CA ASN A 332 30.13 -5.05 8.16
C ASN A 332 30.90 -4.76 6.87
N TYR A 333 32.20 -5.02 6.88
CA TYR A 333 33.07 -4.85 5.72
C TYR A 333 33.05 -6.06 4.76
N LEU A 334 32.50 -7.18 5.20
CA LEU A 334 32.35 -8.36 4.37
C LEU A 334 31.18 -8.18 3.41
N GLN A 335 31.32 -8.74 2.22
CA GLN A 335 30.27 -8.73 1.21
C GLN A 335 30.09 -10.12 0.62
N LEU A 336 28.85 -10.48 0.33
CA LEU A 336 28.56 -11.66 -0.46
C LEU A 336 28.96 -11.39 -1.92
N LYS A 337 29.50 -12.41 -2.58
CA LYS A 337 29.88 -12.32 -3.99
C LYS A 337 28.67 -11.88 -4.83
N ASP A 338 28.88 -10.87 -5.65
CA ASP A 338 27.89 -10.31 -6.59
C ASP A 338 26.58 -9.81 -5.94
N LYS A 339 26.61 -9.48 -4.63
CA LYS A 339 25.44 -9.00 -3.87
C LYS A 339 25.82 -7.82 -2.98
N VAL A 340 24.80 -7.00 -2.66
CA VAL A 340 24.93 -5.85 -1.78
C VAL A 340 23.98 -6.02 -0.60
N TRP A 341 24.47 -5.74 0.62
CA TRP A 341 23.63 -5.69 1.81
C TRP A 341 22.55 -4.61 1.67
N GLN A 342 21.34 -4.91 2.10
CA GLN A 342 20.27 -3.93 2.17
C GLN A 342 20.51 -2.95 3.31
N ASP A 343 20.22 -1.66 3.06
CA ASP A 343 20.34 -0.61 4.07
C ASP A 343 19.08 -0.44 4.92
N SER A 344 17.94 -0.86 4.40
CA SER A 344 16.64 -0.74 5.06
C SER A 344 15.77 -1.93 4.70
N VAL A 345 14.80 -2.21 5.54
CA VAL A 345 13.81 -3.26 5.31
C VAL A 345 12.42 -2.63 5.19
N LEU A 346 11.67 -3.10 4.20
CA LEU A 346 10.27 -2.77 4.00
C LEU A 346 9.41 -3.91 4.54
N TYR A 347 8.61 -3.60 5.54
CA TYR A 347 7.61 -4.51 6.12
C TYR A 347 6.22 -4.10 5.66
N ARG A 348 5.37 -5.07 5.36
CA ARG A 348 3.99 -4.84 4.95
C ARG A 348 3.07 -5.93 5.49
N GLN A 349 1.94 -5.54 6.04
CA GLN A 349 0.93 -6.44 6.60
C GLN A 349 -0.46 -6.00 6.13
N ASP A 350 -1.28 -6.97 5.68
CA ASP A 350 -2.72 -6.77 5.49
C ASP A 350 -3.39 -6.75 6.86
N ILE A 351 -4.21 -5.71 7.09
CA ILE A 351 -4.96 -5.48 8.33
C ILE A 351 -6.43 -5.18 8.03
N SER A 352 -6.93 -5.61 6.87
CA SER A 352 -8.31 -5.35 6.43
C SER A 352 -9.35 -5.88 7.42
N GLU A 353 -9.03 -6.95 8.12
CA GLU A 353 -9.88 -7.54 9.17
C GLU A 353 -10.05 -6.66 10.41
N LEU A 354 -9.17 -5.68 10.61
CA LEU A 354 -9.23 -4.70 11.70
C LEU A 354 -9.91 -3.38 11.30
N ALA A 355 -10.51 -3.33 10.11
CA ALA A 355 -11.10 -2.12 9.55
C ALA A 355 -12.18 -1.48 10.45
N ASP A 356 -12.95 -2.27 11.21
CA ASP A 356 -13.99 -1.79 12.12
C ASP A 356 -13.43 -0.84 13.19
N MET A 357 -12.32 -1.21 13.81
CA MET A 357 -11.68 -0.39 14.85
C MET A 357 -10.96 0.85 14.31
N LEU A 358 -10.78 0.94 12.98
CA LEU A 358 -10.07 2.03 12.33
C LEU A 358 -11.01 3.01 11.61
N SER A 359 -12.11 2.51 11.02
CA SER A 359 -12.97 3.26 10.10
C SER A 359 -13.65 4.45 10.75
N GLU A 360 -13.53 5.63 10.13
CA GLU A 360 -14.14 6.89 10.60
C GLU A 360 -13.73 7.30 12.03
N GLN A 361 -12.57 6.83 12.51
CA GLN A 361 -12.05 7.05 13.86
C GLN A 361 -10.86 7.99 13.89
N GLU A 362 -10.67 8.66 15.02
CA GLU A 362 -9.37 9.22 15.43
C GLU A 362 -8.70 8.22 16.38
N VAL A 363 -7.66 7.56 15.91
CA VAL A 363 -6.96 6.50 16.65
C VAL A 363 -5.54 6.91 17.04
N TYR A 364 -5.02 6.37 18.13
CA TYR A 364 -3.61 6.46 18.46
C TYR A 364 -2.88 5.27 17.86
N ILE A 365 -1.94 5.54 16.97
CA ILE A 365 -1.06 4.51 16.36
C ILE A 365 0.32 4.68 16.95
N GLY A 366 0.87 3.60 17.49
CA GLY A 366 2.20 3.54 18.07
C GLY A 366 3.13 2.65 17.27
N THR A 367 4.43 2.92 17.41
CA THR A 367 5.50 2.04 16.95
C THR A 367 6.52 1.89 18.04
N PHE A 368 6.86 0.64 18.33
CA PHE A 368 7.83 0.22 19.33
C PHE A 368 8.98 -0.52 18.64
N ILE A 369 10.20 -0.29 19.10
CA ILE A 369 11.38 -1.13 18.87
C ILE A 369 12.15 -1.24 20.18
N GLY A 370 12.25 -2.47 20.72
CA GLY A 370 12.92 -2.76 21.98
C GLY A 370 14.43 -2.63 21.85
N ASN A 371 14.99 -1.45 22.04
CA ASN A 371 16.42 -1.21 21.88
C ASN A 371 17.00 -0.38 23.04
N TYR A 372 18.33 -0.49 23.23
CA TYR A 372 19.11 0.23 24.24
C TYR A 372 20.14 1.17 23.60
N ASP A 373 20.09 1.35 22.26
CA ASP A 373 21.09 2.12 21.52
C ASP A 373 20.67 3.59 21.40
N LYS A 374 21.61 4.51 21.62
CA LYS A 374 21.39 5.95 21.53
C LYS A 374 21.10 6.45 20.12
N ASN A 375 21.57 5.75 19.10
CA ASN A 375 21.30 6.06 17.70
C ASN A 375 20.07 5.31 17.18
N GLY A 376 19.83 4.08 17.67
CA GLY A 376 18.63 3.28 17.46
C GLY A 376 18.28 3.06 16.00
N HIS A 377 17.01 3.31 15.65
CA HIS A 377 16.41 3.05 14.35
C HIS A 377 15.70 4.29 13.80
N GLU A 378 15.55 4.35 12.49
CA GLU A 378 14.71 5.33 11.80
C GLU A 378 13.55 4.60 11.12
N VAL A 379 12.32 5.05 11.35
CA VAL A 379 11.12 4.42 10.80
C VAL A 379 10.25 5.41 10.03
N SER A 380 9.66 4.91 8.94
CA SER A 380 8.53 5.55 8.27
C SER A 380 7.36 4.58 8.28
N VAL A 381 6.20 5.02 8.76
CA VAL A 381 4.99 4.20 8.88
C VAL A 381 3.85 4.87 8.16
N GLU A 382 3.13 4.12 7.34
CA GLU A 382 1.90 4.58 6.69
C GLU A 382 0.82 3.49 6.69
N LEU A 383 -0.42 3.91 6.69
CA LEU A 383 -1.56 3.08 6.32
C LEU A 383 -1.96 3.38 4.88
N THR A 384 -2.34 2.35 4.15
CA THR A 384 -2.89 2.51 2.79
C THR A 384 -4.23 1.81 2.69
N ILE A 385 -5.25 2.51 2.12
CA ILE A 385 -6.58 1.96 1.89
C ILE A 385 -6.77 1.86 0.38
N HIS A 386 -6.90 0.64 -0.10
CA HIS A 386 -7.08 0.31 -1.52
C HIS A 386 -8.55 0.01 -1.79
N PRO A 387 -9.24 0.87 -2.57
CA PRO A 387 -10.65 0.66 -2.87
C PRO A 387 -10.89 -0.67 -3.59
N GLY A 388 -11.86 -1.43 -3.11
CA GLY A 388 -12.31 -2.65 -3.76
C GLY A 388 -13.17 -2.39 -5.00
N PHE A 389 -13.43 -3.44 -5.78
CA PHE A 389 -14.20 -3.34 -7.03
C PHE A 389 -15.70 -3.11 -6.81
N ASP A 390 -16.26 -3.58 -5.69
CA ASP A 390 -17.67 -3.44 -5.39
C ASP A 390 -17.98 -2.12 -4.67
N ALA A 391 -18.38 -1.12 -5.44
CA ALA A 391 -18.88 0.15 -4.89
C ALA A 391 -20.17 -0.01 -4.06
N GLU A 392 -20.88 -1.14 -4.19
CA GLU A 392 -22.17 -1.45 -3.56
C GLU A 392 -22.09 -2.60 -2.54
N SER A 393 -20.90 -2.95 -2.03
CA SER A 393 -20.77 -3.97 -1.01
C SER A 393 -21.64 -3.64 0.20
N LYS A 394 -22.74 -4.40 0.37
CA LYS A 394 -23.75 -4.23 1.43
C LYS A 394 -23.36 -4.92 2.75
N GLY A 395 -22.13 -5.40 2.88
CA GLY A 395 -21.65 -6.05 4.10
C GLY A 395 -21.35 -5.05 5.22
N THR A 396 -21.35 -5.54 6.45
CA THR A 396 -20.80 -4.84 7.62
C THR A 396 -19.35 -5.25 7.84
N LEU A 397 -18.52 -4.33 8.36
CA LEU A 397 -17.17 -4.67 8.80
C LEU A 397 -17.28 -5.68 9.97
N LYS A 398 -16.36 -6.64 10.02
CA LYS A 398 -16.27 -7.56 11.16
C LYS A 398 -15.97 -6.78 12.43
N LYS A 399 -16.75 -7.03 13.49
CA LYS A 399 -16.50 -6.45 14.80
C LYS A 399 -15.18 -6.98 15.36
N THR A 400 -14.50 -6.13 16.12
CA THR A 400 -13.21 -6.44 16.74
C THR A 400 -13.29 -6.29 18.25
N MET A 401 -12.63 -7.20 19.00
CA MET A 401 -12.49 -7.10 20.45
C MET A 401 -11.08 -7.52 20.85
N SER A 402 -10.29 -6.60 21.42
CA SER A 402 -8.96 -6.94 21.92
C SER A 402 -9.07 -7.72 23.23
N LEU A 403 -8.54 -8.95 23.27
CA LEU A 403 -8.59 -9.78 24.46
C LEU A 403 -7.32 -9.69 25.31
N PHE A 404 -6.17 -9.85 24.68
CA PHE A 404 -4.89 -9.86 25.38
C PHE A 404 -3.71 -9.47 24.48
N THR A 405 -2.67 -8.92 25.10
CA THR A 405 -1.32 -8.78 24.54
C THR A 405 -0.27 -8.88 25.63
N THR A 406 0.76 -9.69 25.42
CA THR A 406 1.91 -9.78 26.31
C THR A 406 3.17 -9.14 25.72
N THR A 407 3.06 -8.51 24.55
CA THR A 407 4.14 -7.73 23.96
C THR A 407 4.44 -6.53 24.86
N ASN A 408 5.60 -6.53 25.48
CA ASN A 408 6.01 -5.53 26.47
C ASN A 408 6.54 -4.25 25.82
N VAL A 409 5.66 -3.56 25.08
CA VAL A 409 6.03 -2.32 24.34
C VAL A 409 6.57 -1.22 25.25
N MET A 410 6.26 -1.26 26.54
CA MET A 410 6.75 -0.35 27.57
C MET A 410 7.85 -0.97 28.45
N GLU A 411 8.68 -1.85 27.88
CA GLU A 411 9.82 -2.47 28.55
C GLU A 411 10.65 -1.43 29.33
N MET A 412 11.08 -0.38 28.63
CA MET A 412 11.85 0.72 29.25
C MET A 412 11.01 1.63 30.16
N GLY A 413 9.71 1.43 30.23
CA GLY A 413 8.77 2.10 31.13
C GLY A 413 8.34 1.23 32.32
N GLY A 414 8.98 0.07 32.51
CA GLY A 414 8.74 -0.81 33.65
C GLY A 414 7.59 -1.80 33.47
N GLN A 415 7.16 -2.08 32.25
CA GLN A 415 6.22 -3.15 31.96
C GLN A 415 6.89 -4.53 32.11
N GLU A 416 6.23 -5.45 32.82
CA GLU A 416 6.74 -6.80 33.05
C GLU A 416 6.72 -7.62 31.74
N TYR A 417 7.73 -8.48 31.54
CA TYR A 417 7.83 -9.39 30.42
C TYR A 417 6.77 -10.49 30.48
N GLY A 418 6.34 -10.99 29.33
CA GLY A 418 5.37 -12.08 29.19
C GLY A 418 5.90 -13.44 29.62
N SER A 419 6.37 -13.56 30.86
CA SER A 419 6.93 -14.79 31.46
C SER A 419 5.90 -15.60 32.27
N MET A 420 4.60 -15.25 32.18
CA MET A 420 3.51 -15.92 32.92
C MET A 420 3.24 -17.36 32.46
N PHE A 421 3.80 -17.79 31.37
CA PHE A 421 3.62 -19.13 30.81
C PHE A 421 4.48 -20.19 31.52
N ASP A 422 5.27 -19.81 32.52
CA ASP A 422 5.94 -20.69 33.47
C ASP A 422 4.97 -21.45 34.39
N GLN A 423 3.69 -21.06 34.40
CA GLN A 423 2.61 -21.69 35.16
C GLN A 423 1.58 -22.33 34.21
N GLU A 424 0.97 -23.43 34.65
CA GLU A 424 -0.06 -24.14 33.87
C GLU A 424 -1.27 -23.25 33.55
N LYS A 425 -1.62 -22.33 34.44
CA LYS A 425 -2.66 -21.33 34.20
C LYS A 425 -2.36 -20.46 32.98
N GLY A 426 -1.07 -20.20 32.69
CA GLY A 426 -0.63 -19.36 31.60
C GLY A 426 -1.32 -18.01 31.59
N LEU A 427 -1.89 -17.62 30.46
CA LEU A 427 -2.68 -16.41 30.29
C LEU A 427 -4.17 -16.77 30.19
N THR A 428 -5.00 -16.20 31.05
CA THR A 428 -6.46 -16.39 31.04
C THR A 428 -7.17 -15.06 31.01
N VAL A 429 -8.16 -14.90 30.13
CA VAL A 429 -8.98 -13.69 30.00
C VAL A 429 -10.47 -14.06 29.97
N ALA A 430 -11.29 -13.34 30.74
CA ALA A 430 -12.74 -13.39 30.66
C ALA A 430 -13.23 -12.26 29.75
N PHE A 431 -14.26 -12.54 28.95
CA PHE A 431 -14.92 -11.54 28.09
C PHE A 431 -16.40 -11.82 28.00
N HIS A 432 -17.17 -10.78 27.72
CA HIS A 432 -18.63 -10.82 27.59
C HIS A 432 -19.05 -10.48 26.17
N LEU A 433 -20.01 -11.20 25.62
CA LEU A 433 -20.69 -10.90 24.36
C LEU A 433 -22.12 -10.47 24.66
N ASP A 434 -22.49 -9.24 24.30
CA ASP A 434 -23.83 -8.69 24.50
C ASP A 434 -24.89 -9.36 23.62
N GLN A 435 -24.46 -9.97 22.51
CA GLN A 435 -25.29 -10.65 21.52
C GLN A 435 -24.60 -11.92 21.01
N ASP A 436 -25.35 -12.81 20.39
CA ASP A 436 -24.80 -13.95 19.65
C ASP A 436 -23.83 -13.44 18.57
N ALA A 437 -22.64 -13.98 18.52
CA ALA A 437 -21.61 -13.67 17.55
C ALA A 437 -21.45 -14.82 16.55
N LYS A 438 -21.37 -14.49 15.27
CA LYS A 438 -21.22 -15.44 14.17
C LYS A 438 -19.80 -15.43 13.63
N ASN A 439 -19.37 -16.57 13.07
CA ASN A 439 -18.09 -16.70 12.38
C ASN A 439 -16.90 -16.18 13.22
N VAL A 440 -16.92 -16.47 14.53
CA VAL A 440 -15.93 -15.94 15.47
C VAL A 440 -14.57 -16.54 15.19
N GLN A 441 -13.58 -15.68 15.01
CA GLN A 441 -12.18 -16.07 14.82
C GLN A 441 -11.30 -15.36 15.84
N LEU A 442 -10.28 -16.04 16.32
CA LEU A 442 -9.19 -15.42 17.07
C LEU A 442 -8.05 -15.10 16.10
N ARG A 443 -7.79 -13.82 15.92
CA ARG A 443 -6.55 -13.33 15.28
C ARG A 443 -5.44 -13.43 16.31
N TYR A 444 -4.48 -14.34 16.08
CA TYR A 444 -3.45 -14.69 17.04
C TYR A 444 -2.05 -14.48 16.47
N ILE A 445 -1.21 -13.75 17.20
CA ILE A 445 0.21 -13.57 16.88
C ILE A 445 1.00 -14.08 18.09
N THR A 446 2.03 -14.88 17.85
CA THR A 446 2.86 -15.45 18.91
C THR A 446 4.32 -15.57 18.47
N THR A 447 5.24 -15.22 19.36
CA THR A 447 6.69 -15.41 19.20
C THR A 447 7.34 -15.69 20.55
N GLY A 448 8.28 -16.64 20.58
CA GLY A 448 9.06 -16.99 21.75
C GLY A 448 10.40 -16.27 21.76
N HIS A 449 10.83 -15.84 22.93
CA HIS A 449 12.02 -15.02 23.14
C HIS A 449 12.80 -15.45 24.37
N GLY A 450 14.08 -15.08 24.37
CA GLY A 450 14.95 -15.21 25.53
C GLY A 450 15.49 -16.60 25.76
N GLY A 451 16.33 -16.70 26.76
CA GLY A 451 17.10 -17.90 27.08
C GLY A 451 18.27 -18.10 26.12
N TRP A 452 19.37 -18.63 26.65
CA TRP A 452 20.48 -19.13 25.85
C TRP A 452 20.17 -20.61 25.51
N GLY A 453 20.89 -21.27 24.69
CA GLY A 453 20.83 -22.67 24.31
C GLY A 453 19.52 -23.47 24.46
N ASN A 454 18.90 -23.43 25.64
CA ASN A 454 17.60 -24.08 25.95
C ASN A 454 16.42 -23.08 26.05
N GLY A 455 16.65 -21.81 25.72
CA GLY A 455 15.61 -20.78 25.76
C GLY A 455 14.56 -20.90 24.67
N ASP A 456 13.40 -20.36 24.94
CA ASP A 456 12.22 -20.50 24.06
C ASP A 456 12.37 -19.79 22.71
N GLU A 457 13.38 -18.97 22.53
CA GLU A 457 13.74 -18.40 21.21
C GLU A 457 14.15 -19.50 20.22
N PHE A 458 14.95 -20.48 20.67
CA PHE A 458 15.55 -21.51 19.84
C PHE A 458 15.03 -22.93 20.12
N VAL A 459 14.05 -23.08 21.01
CA VAL A 459 13.42 -24.37 21.37
C VAL A 459 11.94 -24.34 21.03
N PRO A 460 11.47 -25.23 20.12
CA PRO A 460 10.05 -25.26 19.74
C PRO A 460 9.13 -25.57 20.94
N LYS A 461 8.07 -24.77 21.11
CA LYS A 461 7.07 -24.97 22.16
C LYS A 461 5.66 -25.00 21.59
N GLU A 462 4.85 -25.96 21.98
CA GLU A 462 3.46 -26.04 21.58
C GLU A 462 2.62 -24.96 22.27
N ASN A 463 1.92 -24.13 21.52
CA ASN A 463 0.91 -23.21 22.02
C ASN A 463 -0.45 -23.92 22.01
N ARG A 464 -1.19 -23.84 23.11
CA ARG A 464 -2.53 -24.41 23.29
C ARG A 464 -3.53 -23.31 23.62
N ILE A 465 -4.64 -23.27 22.88
CA ILE A 465 -5.69 -22.27 23.05
C ILE A 465 -6.99 -22.97 23.43
N PHE A 466 -7.53 -22.55 24.57
CA PHE A 466 -8.77 -23.07 25.12
C PHE A 466 -9.84 -22.00 25.10
N LEU A 467 -11.06 -22.39 24.82
CA LEU A 467 -12.26 -21.57 24.97
C LEU A 467 -13.25 -22.31 25.87
N ASN A 468 -13.66 -21.69 26.97
CA ASN A 468 -14.57 -22.29 27.97
C ASN A 468 -14.09 -23.68 28.41
N ASP A 469 -12.81 -23.77 28.76
CA ASP A 469 -12.08 -24.97 29.21
C ASP A 469 -11.95 -26.09 28.17
N SER A 470 -12.41 -25.87 26.93
CA SER A 470 -12.27 -26.80 25.83
C SER A 470 -11.09 -26.43 24.93
N LEU A 471 -10.17 -27.34 24.65
CA LEU A 471 -9.07 -27.14 23.72
C LEU A 471 -9.64 -26.92 22.32
N ARG A 472 -9.37 -25.74 21.74
CA ARG A 472 -9.82 -25.36 20.40
C ARG A 472 -8.73 -25.48 19.34
N PHE A 473 -7.51 -25.17 19.73
CA PHE A 473 -6.40 -25.14 18.79
C PHE A 473 -5.08 -25.42 19.50
N LYS A 474 -4.15 -26.07 18.82
CA LYS A 474 -2.78 -26.23 19.26
C LYS A 474 -1.85 -26.30 18.05
N TYR A 475 -0.67 -25.73 18.15
CA TYR A 475 0.38 -25.82 17.16
C TYR A 475 1.73 -25.40 17.75
N THR A 476 2.80 -25.74 17.07
CA THR A 476 4.15 -25.30 17.42
C THR A 476 4.58 -24.18 16.48
N PRO A 477 4.61 -22.91 16.95
CA PRO A 477 5.04 -21.77 16.14
C PRO A 477 6.56 -21.84 15.92
N TRP A 478 6.97 -22.15 14.70
CA TRP A 478 8.37 -22.35 14.36
C TRP A 478 8.70 -21.86 12.95
N ARG A 479 9.86 -21.22 12.78
CA ARG A 479 10.38 -20.82 11.48
C ARG A 479 11.78 -21.39 11.26
N ASN A 480 12.02 -21.91 10.06
CA ASN A 480 13.29 -22.48 9.63
C ASN A 480 13.84 -21.84 8.34
N ASP A 481 13.24 -20.72 7.91
CA ASP A 481 13.55 -20.02 6.68
C ASP A 481 14.40 -18.76 6.89
N CYS A 482 14.94 -18.53 8.09
CA CYS A 482 15.61 -17.27 8.45
C CYS A 482 16.84 -16.97 7.57
N GLY A 483 17.59 -17.96 7.12
CA GLY A 483 18.70 -17.79 6.18
C GLY A 483 18.29 -17.22 4.82
N SER A 484 17.00 -17.25 4.46
CA SER A 484 16.49 -16.64 3.22
C SER A 484 16.56 -15.11 3.23
N TYR A 485 16.70 -14.49 4.39
CA TYR A 485 16.75 -13.03 4.58
C TYR A 485 18.17 -12.50 4.76
N ARG A 486 19.17 -13.26 4.32
CA ARG A 486 20.60 -12.94 4.48
C ARG A 486 20.97 -11.52 4.02
N LEU A 487 20.41 -11.02 2.93
CA LEU A 487 20.75 -9.68 2.42
C LEU A 487 20.35 -8.53 3.34
N SER A 488 19.36 -8.75 4.20
CA SER A 488 18.96 -7.79 5.23
C SER A 488 19.77 -7.94 6.53
N ASN A 489 20.46 -9.08 6.72
CA ASN A 489 21.14 -9.47 7.95
C ASN A 489 22.66 -9.62 7.70
N PRO A 490 23.42 -8.52 7.69
CA PRO A 490 24.86 -8.54 7.37
C PRO A 490 25.74 -9.19 8.44
N ALA A 491 25.25 -9.36 9.68
CA ALA A 491 26.01 -9.99 10.74
C ALA A 491 26.32 -11.45 10.41
N SER A 492 27.55 -11.85 10.68
CA SER A 492 28.04 -13.23 10.53
C SER A 492 28.96 -13.55 11.69
N GLY A 493 28.90 -14.79 12.18
CA GLY A 493 29.85 -15.28 13.17
C GLY A 493 29.70 -14.65 14.57
N ASN A 494 28.51 -14.27 14.97
CA ASN A 494 28.26 -13.73 16.31
C ASN A 494 28.37 -14.80 17.41
N PHE A 495 28.30 -16.08 17.04
CA PHE A 495 28.49 -17.20 17.96
C PHE A 495 29.88 -17.81 17.81
N ALA A 496 30.37 -18.44 18.87
CA ALA A 496 31.68 -19.12 18.88
C ALA A 496 31.78 -20.23 17.81
N THR A 497 30.67 -20.76 17.35
CA THR A 497 30.58 -21.75 16.26
C THR A 497 30.85 -21.17 14.87
N GLY A 498 30.93 -19.83 14.73
CA GLY A 498 31.07 -19.14 13.45
C GLY A 498 29.76 -19.08 12.64
N LEU A 499 28.64 -19.59 13.16
CA LEU A 499 27.34 -19.50 12.50
C LEU A 499 26.75 -18.10 12.68
N SER A 500 26.04 -17.62 11.66
CA SER A 500 25.28 -16.38 11.77
C SER A 500 24.04 -16.61 12.61
N SER A 501 23.84 -15.80 13.65
CA SER A 501 22.64 -15.81 14.46
C SER A 501 21.36 -15.63 13.63
N SER A 502 21.44 -14.80 12.59
CA SER A 502 20.30 -14.52 11.71
C SER A 502 19.80 -15.73 10.91
N ASP A 503 20.57 -16.79 10.79
CA ASP A 503 20.21 -17.99 10.01
C ASP A 503 19.52 -19.08 10.85
N LEU A 504 19.60 -18.97 12.18
CA LEU A 504 19.06 -19.98 13.07
C LEU A 504 17.52 -20.02 13.02
N SER A 505 16.98 -21.24 13.05
CA SER A 505 15.55 -21.45 13.21
C SER A 505 15.07 -20.94 14.57
N ARG A 506 13.88 -20.34 14.63
CA ARG A 506 13.36 -19.64 15.81
C ARG A 506 11.87 -19.84 16.03
N SER A 507 11.41 -19.51 17.23
CA SER A 507 10.00 -19.56 17.62
C SER A 507 9.18 -18.48 16.92
N ASN A 508 8.85 -18.77 15.64
CA ASN A 508 7.92 -18.04 14.77
C ASN A 508 8.38 -16.64 14.31
N TRP A 509 9.67 -16.36 14.30
CA TRP A 509 10.19 -15.10 13.78
C TRP A 509 11.57 -15.24 13.13
N CYS A 510 11.93 -14.28 12.30
CA CYS A 510 13.28 -14.17 11.73
C CYS A 510 13.67 -12.69 11.67
N PRO A 511 14.95 -12.35 11.90
CA PRO A 511 15.45 -10.98 11.74
C PRO A 511 15.17 -10.43 10.33
N GLY A 512 14.69 -9.19 10.26
CA GLY A 512 14.35 -8.53 8.99
C GLY A 512 13.00 -8.95 8.40
N THR A 513 12.08 -9.53 9.20
CA THR A 513 10.79 -10.00 8.70
C THR A 513 9.61 -9.60 9.58
N VAL A 514 8.40 -9.84 9.10
CA VAL A 514 7.17 -9.80 9.88
C VAL A 514 6.80 -11.18 10.40
N THR A 515 6.08 -11.24 11.52
CA THR A 515 5.32 -12.41 11.96
C THR A 515 3.85 -12.15 11.69
N PRO A 516 3.26 -12.75 10.64
CA PRO A 516 1.85 -12.56 10.33
C PRO A 516 0.95 -13.23 11.38
N PRO A 517 -0.29 -12.73 11.57
CA PRO A 517 -1.28 -13.41 12.40
C PRO A 517 -1.71 -14.74 11.78
N ILE A 518 -2.13 -15.66 12.64
CA ILE A 518 -2.96 -16.80 12.24
C ILE A 518 -4.39 -16.54 12.71
N TYR A 519 -5.35 -17.15 12.00
CA TYR A 519 -6.78 -17.02 12.28
C TYR A 519 -7.32 -18.37 12.74
N ILE A 520 -7.74 -18.42 14.00
CA ILE A 520 -8.23 -19.66 14.64
C ILE A 520 -9.75 -19.58 14.65
N ASP A 521 -10.40 -20.51 13.97
CA ASP A 521 -11.86 -20.60 13.94
C ASP A 521 -12.38 -21.08 15.30
N LEU A 522 -13.29 -20.31 15.89
CA LEU A 522 -13.96 -20.60 17.16
C LEU A 522 -15.43 -20.99 16.98
N GLY A 523 -15.94 -20.90 15.74
CA GLY A 523 -17.35 -21.11 15.40
C GLY A 523 -18.26 -19.95 15.85
N ASP A 524 -19.54 -20.25 16.05
CA ASP A 524 -20.51 -19.29 16.59
C ASP A 524 -20.49 -19.32 18.11
N LEU A 525 -20.54 -18.14 18.72
CA LEU A 525 -20.61 -18.00 20.19
C LEU A 525 -21.94 -17.37 20.60
N LYS A 526 -22.51 -17.86 21.69
CA LYS A 526 -23.73 -17.30 22.27
C LYS A 526 -23.42 -16.02 23.06
N ALA A 527 -24.41 -15.17 23.22
CA ALA A 527 -24.37 -14.08 24.19
C ALA A 527 -24.07 -14.61 25.60
N GLY A 528 -23.30 -13.85 26.39
CA GLY A 528 -22.91 -14.22 27.73
C GLY A 528 -21.40 -14.19 27.99
N ASP A 529 -21.03 -14.77 29.11
CA ASP A 529 -19.63 -14.77 29.57
C ASP A 529 -18.85 -15.94 28.98
N HIS A 530 -17.65 -15.62 28.54
CA HIS A 530 -16.71 -16.57 27.97
C HIS A 530 -15.33 -16.41 28.61
N LYS A 531 -14.56 -17.49 28.55
CA LYS A 531 -13.18 -17.53 29.05
C LYS A 531 -12.26 -18.07 27.97
N MET A 532 -11.18 -17.35 27.68
CA MET A 532 -10.10 -17.82 26.80
C MET A 532 -8.83 -18.03 27.62
N GLN A 533 -8.10 -19.11 27.33
CA GLN A 533 -6.82 -19.40 27.96
C GLN A 533 -5.78 -19.76 26.90
N VAL A 534 -4.56 -19.26 27.11
CA VAL A 534 -3.37 -19.63 26.33
C VAL A 534 -2.38 -20.31 27.28
N GLN A 535 -1.94 -21.51 26.92
CA GLN A 535 -0.90 -22.27 27.62
C GLN A 535 0.27 -22.50 26.67
N ILE A 536 1.48 -22.29 27.18
CA ILE A 536 2.75 -22.55 26.49
C ILE A 536 3.70 -23.16 27.52
N PRO A 537 4.35 -24.30 27.25
CA PRO A 537 5.30 -24.90 28.18
C PRO A 537 6.63 -24.12 28.17
N GLN A 538 6.61 -22.92 28.75
CA GLN A 538 7.74 -22.01 28.84
C GLN A 538 8.93 -22.66 29.54
N GLY A 539 10.14 -22.44 28.99
CA GLY A 539 11.38 -22.92 29.57
C GLY A 539 11.72 -22.24 30.90
N ALA A 540 12.39 -23.00 31.77
CA ALA A 540 12.90 -22.47 33.04
C ALA A 540 14.00 -21.42 32.82
N PRO A 541 14.17 -20.45 33.73
CA PRO A 541 15.28 -19.50 33.66
C PRO A 541 16.66 -20.21 33.76
N GLU A 542 17.63 -19.72 32.99
CA GLU A 542 19.02 -20.14 33.03
C GLU A 542 19.90 -18.97 33.54
N GLY A 543 20.29 -19.02 34.79
CA GLY A 543 21.02 -17.92 35.42
C GLY A 543 20.19 -16.63 35.44
N THR A 544 20.67 -15.58 34.80
CA THR A 544 19.98 -14.29 34.66
C THR A 544 19.11 -14.21 33.40
N SER A 545 19.15 -15.23 32.52
CA SER A 545 18.35 -15.29 31.31
C SER A 545 17.04 -16.00 31.55
N PHE A 546 15.95 -15.47 31.02
CA PHE A 546 14.61 -16.06 31.14
C PHE A 546 13.93 -16.06 29.77
N SER A 547 13.00 -16.99 29.61
CA SER A 547 12.14 -17.06 28.43
C SER A 547 10.89 -16.20 28.61
N SER A 548 10.40 -15.64 27.50
CA SER A 548 9.14 -14.90 27.48
C SER A 548 8.42 -15.13 26.15
N TRP A 549 7.09 -14.99 26.18
CA TRP A 549 6.25 -15.11 25.00
C TRP A 549 5.47 -13.85 24.74
N ASN A 550 5.65 -13.31 23.53
CA ASN A 550 4.84 -12.21 23.03
C ASN A 550 3.63 -12.81 22.31
N VAL A 551 2.47 -12.79 22.95
CA VAL A 551 1.22 -13.25 22.35
C VAL A 551 0.20 -12.14 22.30
N THR A 552 -0.54 -12.05 21.19
CA THR A 552 -1.63 -11.09 21.01
C THR A 552 -2.85 -11.82 20.47
N GLY A 553 -4.00 -11.56 21.08
CA GLY A 553 -5.28 -12.14 20.70
C GLY A 553 -6.37 -11.09 20.53
N THR A 554 -6.95 -11.03 19.32
CA THR A 554 -8.09 -10.16 19.01
C THR A 554 -9.21 -11.02 18.40
N LEU A 555 -10.42 -10.93 18.94
CA LEU A 555 -11.59 -11.56 18.34
C LEU A 555 -12.07 -10.75 17.14
N LEU A 556 -12.47 -11.49 16.11
CA LEU A 556 -13.12 -10.99 14.90
C LEU A 556 -14.45 -11.74 14.76
N PHE A 557 -15.57 -11.04 14.57
CA PHE A 557 -16.89 -11.67 14.47
C PHE A 557 -17.89 -10.79 13.71
N ASP A 558 -18.96 -11.44 13.22
CA ASP A 558 -20.11 -10.80 12.53
C ASP A 558 -21.25 -10.55 13.49
#